data_0d6a44fa27a7dd4a78493bc0f4c46e06
#
_entry.id   0d6a44fa27a7dd4a78493bc0f4c46e06
#
_cell.length_a   1.000
_cell.length_b   1.000
_cell.length_c   1.000
_cell.angle_alpha   90.00
_cell.angle_beta   90.00
_cell.angle_gamma   90.00
#
_symmetry.space_group_name_H-M   'P 1'
#
loop_
_entity.id
_entity.type
_entity.pdbx_description
1 polymer ?
#
loop_
_entity_poly.entity_id
_entity_poly.type
_entity_poly.pdbx_seq_one_letter_code
_entity_poly.pdbx_strand_id
1 'polypeptide(L)'
;GWVDIHTHYDGQVCWDSYLTPSCWHGVTTVVMGNCGVGFAPVKPGTEEFLVQLMEGVEDIPGTALHEGVTWDWESFPEYLDSIGKKNYAIDVGAMIGHGPIRSYVMGYDRCQGKEEATDTEIEKMAEITKEAIEAGALGFSTSRTYLHRDKFGEYVPGTEASAKEMRKIANTIADLGKGTLEIVSDWMDKDIELDWVKEFVEESDRTLTYAQTSGDPFETWRYCEENFSKGVKIRPQYSGRPTGMLFSLESTVHPFIAHPSYAEIADKSLEEKVSRMKDESFKQKILSEEPAVDKNHMIYTLMTSFDKQFPMDHVPNYEPPIEASIAGIAE
;
A
#
# COMPACT_ATOMS: atom_id res chain seq x y z
N GLY A 1 24.04 7.88 9.02
CA GLY A 1 22.88 7.11 9.44
C GLY A 1 22.25 6.36 8.27
N TRP A 2 21.21 5.63 8.55
CA TRP A 2 20.42 4.94 7.53
C TRP A 2 19.38 5.89 6.95
N VAL A 3 19.01 5.67 5.69
CA VAL A 3 17.86 6.31 5.05
C VAL A 3 16.77 5.24 4.93
N ASP A 4 15.64 5.46 5.59
CA ASP A 4 14.45 4.63 5.44
C ASP A 4 13.58 5.21 4.33
N ILE A 5 13.64 4.59 3.16
CA ILE A 5 13.03 5.13 1.93
C ILE A 5 11.54 4.78 1.80
N HIS A 6 11.00 3.95 2.70
CA HIS A 6 9.61 3.52 2.63
C HIS A 6 8.99 3.50 4.03
N THR A 7 8.31 4.57 4.39
CA THR A 7 7.63 4.73 5.67
C THR A 7 6.24 5.35 5.49
N HIS A 8 5.40 5.22 6.52
CA HIS A 8 4.05 5.77 6.58
C HIS A 8 3.90 6.71 7.79
N TYR A 9 4.89 7.60 7.96
CA TYR A 9 4.87 8.62 9.00
C TYR A 9 3.99 9.84 8.68
N ASP A 10 3.21 9.80 7.61
CA ASP A 10 2.41 10.91 7.09
C ASP A 10 1.50 11.58 8.13
N GLY A 11 0.92 10.80 9.04
CA GLY A 11 0.20 11.32 10.20
C GLY A 11 1.10 11.55 11.40
N GLN A 12 1.95 10.57 11.73
CA GLN A 12 2.79 10.60 12.91
C GLN A 12 3.74 11.81 12.92
N VAL A 13 4.19 12.28 11.77
CA VAL A 13 4.98 13.51 11.61
C VAL A 13 4.29 14.75 12.24
N CYS A 14 2.97 14.71 12.40
CA CYS A 14 2.21 15.80 13.02
C CYS A 14 2.37 15.86 14.55
N TRP A 15 2.73 14.76 15.23
CA TRP A 15 2.80 14.73 16.70
C TRP A 15 4.10 14.14 17.28
N ASP A 16 4.86 13.35 16.51
CA ASP A 16 6.10 12.73 17.00
C ASP A 16 7.34 13.36 16.36
N SER A 17 8.00 14.22 17.11
CA SER A 17 9.24 14.88 16.65
C SER A 17 10.44 13.95 16.56
N TYR A 18 10.38 12.76 17.15
CA TYR A 18 11.45 11.77 17.07
C TYR A 18 11.30 10.80 15.90
N LEU A 19 10.07 10.66 15.38
CA LEU A 19 9.72 9.68 14.36
C LEU A 19 10.14 8.26 14.76
N THR A 20 9.61 7.87 15.91
CA THR A 20 9.86 6.54 16.48
C THR A 20 9.05 5.47 15.76
N PRO A 21 9.57 4.22 15.61
CA PRO A 21 10.85 3.75 16.18
C PRO A 21 12.06 3.91 15.26
N SER A 22 11.93 4.46 14.04
CA SER A 22 13.03 4.51 13.05
C SER A 22 14.30 5.17 13.63
N CYS A 23 14.16 6.29 14.35
CA CYS A 23 15.30 6.97 14.94
C CYS A 23 16.08 6.10 15.96
N TRP A 24 15.42 5.18 16.65
CA TRP A 24 16.06 4.27 17.61
C TRP A 24 16.95 3.23 16.95
N HIS A 25 16.76 2.99 15.66
CA HIS A 25 17.51 2.02 14.87
C HIS A 25 18.62 2.66 14.02
N GLY A 26 18.96 3.92 14.30
CA GLY A 26 20.01 4.63 13.59
C GLY A 26 19.62 5.21 12.23
N VAL A 27 18.31 5.29 11.96
CA VAL A 27 17.78 6.02 10.82
C VAL A 27 17.95 7.52 11.08
N THR A 28 18.43 8.24 10.10
CA THR A 28 18.65 9.70 10.13
C THR A 28 17.80 10.44 9.11
N THR A 29 17.18 9.72 8.19
CA THR A 29 16.27 10.28 7.17
C THR A 29 15.16 9.28 6.88
N VAL A 30 13.92 9.74 6.87
CA VAL A 30 12.75 8.95 6.46
C VAL A 30 12.10 9.55 5.23
N VAL A 31 11.54 8.70 4.37
CA VAL A 31 10.68 9.10 3.24
C VAL A 31 9.29 8.54 3.48
N MET A 32 8.30 9.42 3.54
CA MET A 32 6.87 9.09 3.71
C MET A 32 6.06 9.40 2.45
N GLY A 33 4.77 9.13 2.45
CA GLY A 33 3.91 9.29 1.27
C GLY A 33 4.07 8.16 0.26
N ASN A 34 4.41 6.96 0.73
CA ASN A 34 4.53 5.75 -0.09
C ASN A 34 3.17 5.12 -0.35
N CYS A 35 3.12 4.09 -1.19
CA CYS A 35 1.93 3.26 -1.47
C CYS A 35 0.70 4.05 -1.94
N GLY A 36 0.88 5.28 -2.43
CA GLY A 36 -0.23 6.11 -2.90
C GLY A 36 -1.16 6.62 -1.81
N VAL A 37 -0.83 6.46 -0.52
CA VAL A 37 -1.60 7.00 0.61
C VAL A 37 -0.95 8.27 1.17
N GLY A 38 -1.66 9.01 2.00
CA GLY A 38 -1.17 10.25 2.61
C GLY A 38 -2.32 11.19 2.99
N PHE A 39 -2.00 12.41 3.45
CA PHE A 39 -2.97 13.34 4.00
C PHE A 39 -3.09 14.67 3.24
N ALA A 40 -2.50 14.75 2.04
CA ALA A 40 -2.61 15.93 1.17
C ALA A 40 -2.53 15.55 -0.32
N PRO A 41 -3.32 16.22 -1.21
CA PRO A 41 -4.28 17.27 -0.88
C PRO A 41 -5.56 16.73 -0.22
N VAL A 42 -6.27 17.59 0.50
CA VAL A 42 -7.55 17.25 1.16
C VAL A 42 -8.51 18.44 1.15
N LYS A 43 -9.77 18.22 0.80
CA LYS A 43 -10.78 19.27 0.91
C LYS A 43 -11.23 19.42 2.37
N PRO A 44 -11.36 20.65 2.87
CA PRO A 44 -11.87 20.87 4.23
C PRO A 44 -13.20 20.16 4.50
N GLY A 45 -13.27 19.40 5.60
CA GLY A 45 -14.45 18.62 5.99
C GLY A 45 -14.54 17.22 5.36
N THR A 46 -13.46 16.76 4.70
CA THR A 46 -13.43 15.48 4.01
C THR A 46 -12.24 14.59 4.44
N GLU A 47 -11.59 14.98 5.51
CA GLU A 47 -10.36 14.38 6.07
C GLU A 47 -10.59 12.91 6.47
N GLU A 48 -11.80 12.58 6.89
CA GLU A 48 -12.19 11.24 7.34
C GLU A 48 -11.89 10.17 6.29
N PHE A 49 -12.04 10.48 5.00
CA PHE A 49 -11.75 9.54 3.94
C PHE A 49 -10.26 9.13 3.92
N LEU A 50 -9.35 10.09 4.07
CA LEU A 50 -7.91 9.80 4.10
C LEU A 50 -7.49 9.07 5.37
N VAL A 51 -8.16 9.35 6.50
CA VAL A 51 -7.97 8.57 7.74
C VAL A 51 -8.37 7.11 7.52
N GLN A 52 -9.51 6.87 6.88
CA GLN A 52 -10.01 5.52 6.58
C GLN A 52 -9.11 4.74 5.62
N LEU A 53 -8.52 5.42 4.63
CA LEU A 53 -7.52 4.82 3.76
C LEU A 53 -6.28 4.39 4.55
N MET A 54 -5.73 5.28 5.36
CA MET A 54 -4.52 5.01 6.13
C MET A 54 -4.75 3.92 7.18
N GLU A 55 -5.93 3.91 7.83
CA GLU A 55 -6.31 2.87 8.79
C GLU A 55 -6.40 1.49 8.12
N GLY A 56 -6.97 1.41 6.93
CA GLY A 56 -7.15 0.14 6.22
C GLY A 56 -5.87 -0.39 5.56
N VAL A 57 -5.00 0.50 5.06
CA VAL A 57 -3.77 0.09 4.35
C VAL A 57 -2.63 -0.20 5.32
N GLU A 58 -2.47 0.63 6.37
CA GLU A 58 -1.27 0.63 7.22
C GLU A 58 -1.57 0.21 8.67
N ASP A 59 -2.80 -0.19 8.98
CA ASP A 59 -3.25 -0.59 10.32
C ASP A 59 -2.98 0.50 11.39
N ILE A 60 -2.87 1.77 10.99
CA ILE A 60 -2.71 2.88 11.93
C ILE A 60 -4.08 3.24 12.51
N PRO A 61 -4.27 3.16 13.85
CA PRO A 61 -5.58 3.40 14.44
C PRO A 61 -6.14 4.78 14.07
N GLY A 62 -7.33 4.82 13.47
CA GLY A 62 -8.00 6.07 13.08
C GLY A 62 -8.15 7.06 14.24
N THR A 63 -8.35 6.57 15.49
CA THR A 63 -8.38 7.40 16.71
C THR A 63 -7.08 8.17 16.95
N ALA A 64 -5.93 7.57 16.67
CA ALA A 64 -4.64 8.25 16.79
C ALA A 64 -4.48 9.33 15.71
N LEU A 65 -4.93 9.04 14.49
CA LEU A 65 -4.90 9.99 13.38
C LEU A 65 -5.82 11.18 13.63
N HIS A 66 -7.05 10.96 14.13
CA HIS A 66 -8.00 12.03 14.48
C HIS A 66 -7.46 12.97 15.55
N GLU A 67 -6.76 12.46 16.55
CA GLU A 67 -6.22 13.26 17.64
C GLU A 67 -4.90 13.95 17.23
N GLY A 68 -4.08 13.28 16.41
CA GLY A 68 -2.71 13.71 16.13
C GLY A 68 -2.56 14.63 14.93
N VAL A 69 -3.40 14.51 13.91
CA VAL A 69 -3.29 15.29 12.66
C VAL A 69 -4.02 16.63 12.80
N THR A 70 -3.33 17.72 12.47
CA THR A 70 -3.84 19.09 12.73
C THR A 70 -4.72 19.64 11.61
N TRP A 71 -4.65 19.09 10.39
CA TRP A 71 -5.46 19.49 9.23
C TRP A 71 -5.46 20.99 8.92
N ASP A 72 -4.31 21.66 9.06
CA ASP A 72 -4.13 23.08 8.78
C ASP A 72 -3.66 23.35 7.34
N TRP A 73 -4.00 22.46 6.42
CA TRP A 73 -3.68 22.52 4.98
C TRP A 73 -4.84 22.00 4.12
N GLU A 74 -4.86 22.40 2.86
CA GLU A 74 -5.69 21.83 1.81
C GLU A 74 -4.80 21.22 0.70
N SER A 75 -3.78 21.95 0.26
CA SER A 75 -2.85 21.53 -0.78
C SER A 75 -1.63 20.79 -0.22
N PHE A 76 -0.89 20.10 -1.09
CA PHE A 76 0.35 19.43 -0.69
C PHE A 76 1.47 20.43 -0.32
N PRO A 77 1.67 21.56 -1.01
CA PRO A 77 2.59 22.60 -0.55
C PRO A 77 2.29 23.11 0.86
N GLU A 78 1.02 23.36 1.19
CA GLU A 78 0.61 23.77 2.54
C GLU A 78 0.92 22.68 3.59
N TYR A 79 0.72 21.41 3.25
CA TYR A 79 1.14 20.29 4.11
C TYR A 79 2.64 20.32 4.37
N LEU A 80 3.46 20.49 3.34
CA LEU A 80 4.91 20.64 3.53
C LEU A 80 5.26 21.85 4.41
N ASP A 81 4.58 22.98 4.22
CA ASP A 81 4.76 24.18 5.05
C ASP A 81 4.36 23.94 6.50
N SER A 82 3.28 23.18 6.74
CA SER A 82 2.82 22.84 8.09
C SER A 82 3.83 21.97 8.82
N ILE A 83 4.26 20.86 8.22
CA ILE A 83 5.26 19.98 8.82
C ILE A 83 6.63 20.66 8.91
N GLY A 84 7.00 21.51 7.95
CA GLY A 84 8.25 22.26 7.93
C GLY A 84 8.42 23.27 9.07
N LYS A 85 7.34 23.64 9.78
CA LYS A 85 7.39 24.48 10.99
C LYS A 85 7.87 23.74 12.23
N LYS A 86 7.95 22.42 12.18
CA LYS A 86 8.30 21.56 13.32
C LYS A 86 9.79 21.21 13.30
N ASN A 87 10.30 20.84 14.46
CA ASN A 87 11.68 20.36 14.59
C ASN A 87 11.65 18.84 14.77
N TYR A 88 12.40 18.13 13.95
CA TYR A 88 12.53 16.68 14.01
C TYR A 88 13.94 16.25 14.40
N ALA A 89 14.03 15.09 15.04
CA ALA A 89 15.33 14.48 15.39
C ALA A 89 16.06 13.90 14.17
N ILE A 90 15.32 13.62 13.10
CA ILE A 90 15.82 13.07 11.83
C ILE A 90 15.22 13.83 10.65
N ASP A 91 15.86 13.77 9.49
CA ASP A 91 15.34 14.42 8.28
C ASP A 91 14.08 13.72 7.75
N VAL A 92 13.19 14.51 7.17
CA VAL A 92 11.90 14.05 6.60
C VAL A 92 11.82 14.44 5.15
N GLY A 93 11.56 13.48 4.27
CA GLY A 93 11.14 13.69 2.90
C GLY A 93 9.75 13.12 2.68
N ALA A 94 8.98 13.73 1.78
CA ALA A 94 7.62 13.28 1.47
C ALA A 94 7.41 13.12 -0.03
N MET A 95 6.65 12.10 -0.42
CA MET A 95 6.07 11.95 -1.76
C MET A 95 4.59 12.31 -1.70
N ILE A 96 4.04 12.73 -2.84
CA ILE A 96 2.60 12.95 -2.95
C ILE A 96 1.91 11.65 -3.37
N GLY A 97 0.88 11.26 -2.62
CA GLY A 97 0.13 10.02 -2.86
C GLY A 97 -0.96 10.16 -3.91
N HIS A 98 -1.14 9.13 -4.73
CA HIS A 98 -2.20 9.06 -5.76
C HIS A 98 -3.60 9.09 -5.15
N GLY A 99 -3.83 8.38 -4.05
CA GLY A 99 -5.11 8.32 -3.36
C GLY A 99 -5.65 9.70 -2.97
N PRO A 100 -4.90 10.53 -2.22
CA PRO A 100 -5.27 11.90 -1.94
C PRO A 100 -5.56 12.75 -3.18
N ILE A 101 -4.71 12.68 -4.21
CA ILE A 101 -4.92 13.44 -5.46
C ILE A 101 -6.22 13.01 -6.14
N ARG A 102 -6.41 11.70 -6.32
CA ARG A 102 -7.56 11.17 -7.03
C ARG A 102 -8.87 11.46 -6.30
N SER A 103 -8.88 11.33 -4.98
CA SER A 103 -10.05 11.67 -4.15
C SER A 103 -10.35 13.17 -4.15
N TYR A 104 -9.32 14.01 -4.14
CA TYR A 104 -9.48 15.47 -4.21
C TYR A 104 -10.08 15.91 -5.54
N VAL A 105 -9.66 15.31 -6.66
CA VAL A 105 -10.09 15.70 -8.01
C VAL A 105 -11.44 15.09 -8.38
N MET A 106 -11.61 13.77 -8.19
CA MET A 106 -12.81 13.04 -8.63
C MET A 106 -13.94 13.05 -7.59
N GLY A 107 -13.62 13.32 -6.32
CA GLY A 107 -14.53 13.17 -5.18
C GLY A 107 -14.60 11.72 -4.68
N TYR A 108 -15.07 11.57 -3.45
CA TYR A 108 -15.01 10.29 -2.71
C TYR A 108 -15.90 9.19 -3.30
N ASP A 109 -17.04 9.60 -3.88
CA ASP A 109 -18.00 8.66 -4.48
C ASP A 109 -17.46 7.99 -5.76
N ARG A 110 -16.45 8.58 -6.41
CA ARG A 110 -15.94 8.16 -7.71
C ARG A 110 -14.49 7.71 -7.72
N CYS A 111 -13.70 8.11 -6.72
CA CYS A 111 -12.25 7.92 -6.76
C CYS A 111 -11.81 6.46 -6.57
N GLN A 112 -12.62 5.65 -5.92
CA GLN A 112 -12.41 4.21 -5.72
C GLN A 112 -13.06 3.41 -6.86
N GLY A 113 -12.57 2.20 -7.09
CA GLY A 113 -13.14 1.29 -8.09
C GLY A 113 -12.79 1.62 -9.55
N LYS A 114 -13.62 1.13 -10.45
CA LYS A 114 -13.35 1.08 -11.91
C LYS A 114 -13.73 2.33 -12.69
N GLU A 115 -14.22 3.38 -12.03
CA GLU A 115 -14.57 4.58 -12.76
C GLU A 115 -13.32 5.31 -13.23
N GLU A 116 -13.19 5.46 -14.55
CA GLU A 116 -12.07 6.15 -15.15
C GLU A 116 -12.17 7.66 -14.93
N ALA A 117 -11.04 8.29 -14.68
CA ALA A 117 -10.93 9.73 -14.67
C ALA A 117 -11.11 10.30 -16.09
N THR A 118 -11.82 11.40 -16.21
CA THR A 118 -11.94 12.17 -17.46
C THR A 118 -10.60 12.83 -17.80
N ASP A 119 -10.44 13.23 -19.07
CA ASP A 119 -9.21 13.92 -19.51
C ASP A 119 -8.93 15.18 -18.69
N THR A 120 -9.96 15.94 -18.33
CA THR A 120 -9.83 17.14 -17.49
C THR A 120 -9.39 16.80 -16.05
N GLU A 121 -9.88 15.69 -15.49
CA GLU A 121 -9.46 15.23 -14.18
C GLU A 121 -8.01 14.73 -14.20
N ILE A 122 -7.61 14.00 -15.24
CA ILE A 122 -6.23 13.56 -15.44
C ILE A 122 -5.27 14.75 -15.55
N GLU A 123 -5.62 15.78 -16.33
CA GLU A 123 -4.83 17.01 -16.40
C GLU A 123 -4.72 17.69 -15.03
N LYS A 124 -5.81 17.74 -14.27
CA LYS A 124 -5.78 18.35 -12.94
C LYS A 124 -4.93 17.57 -11.95
N MET A 125 -4.96 16.22 -11.98
CA MET A 125 -4.07 15.38 -11.17
C MET A 125 -2.59 15.62 -11.53
N ALA A 126 -2.28 15.75 -12.81
CA ALA A 126 -0.94 16.07 -13.30
C ALA A 126 -0.47 17.46 -12.83
N GLU A 127 -1.34 18.48 -12.85
CA GLU A 127 -1.05 19.81 -12.31
C GLU A 127 -0.73 19.77 -10.83
N ILE A 128 -1.54 19.07 -10.02
CA ILE A 128 -1.32 18.91 -8.57
C ILE A 128 0.00 18.18 -8.30
N THR A 129 0.30 17.15 -9.07
CA THR A 129 1.58 16.42 -8.97
C THR A 129 2.77 17.34 -9.27
N LYS A 130 2.65 18.15 -10.33
CA LYS A 130 3.66 19.15 -10.68
C LYS A 130 3.89 20.15 -9.55
N GLU A 131 2.81 20.74 -9.04
CA GLU A 131 2.86 21.72 -7.94
C GLU A 131 3.54 21.13 -6.70
N ALA A 132 3.19 19.90 -6.33
CA ALA A 132 3.80 19.20 -5.21
C ALA A 132 5.32 19.01 -5.38
N ILE A 133 5.75 18.56 -6.56
CA ILE A 133 7.18 18.35 -6.84
C ILE A 133 7.93 19.66 -6.89
N GLU A 134 7.33 20.72 -7.43
CA GLU A 134 7.92 22.07 -7.44
C GLU A 134 8.07 22.63 -6.02
N ALA A 135 7.14 22.34 -5.13
CA ALA A 135 7.16 22.72 -3.71
C ALA A 135 8.15 21.90 -2.88
N GLY A 136 8.64 20.76 -3.36
CA GLY A 136 9.65 19.97 -2.66
C GLY A 136 9.31 18.50 -2.41
N ALA A 137 8.18 18.00 -2.93
CA ALA A 137 7.92 16.57 -2.91
C ALA A 137 9.04 15.80 -3.60
N LEU A 138 9.48 14.68 -3.00
CA LEU A 138 10.51 13.82 -3.58
C LEU A 138 10.02 13.06 -4.81
N GLY A 139 8.71 12.95 -4.99
CA GLY A 139 8.09 12.27 -6.11
C GLY A 139 6.61 12.02 -5.88
N PHE A 140 6.10 11.07 -6.62
CA PHE A 140 4.71 10.61 -6.60
C PHE A 140 4.68 9.11 -6.30
N SER A 141 3.70 8.67 -5.54
CA SER A 141 3.49 7.26 -5.23
C SER A 141 2.10 6.77 -5.61
N THR A 142 1.98 5.49 -5.96
CA THR A 142 0.70 4.87 -6.30
C THR A 142 0.61 3.43 -5.81
N SER A 143 -0.60 3.02 -5.45
CA SER A 143 -0.94 1.63 -5.16
C SER A 143 -1.77 1.04 -6.30
N ARG A 144 -1.31 -0.11 -6.82
CA ARG A 144 -1.95 -0.91 -7.85
C ARG A 144 -2.06 -2.38 -7.42
N THR A 145 -2.07 -2.58 -6.09
CA THR A 145 -2.28 -3.89 -5.49
C THR A 145 -3.72 -4.05 -5.00
N TYR A 146 -4.30 -5.20 -5.22
CA TYR A 146 -5.60 -5.58 -4.68
C TYR A 146 -5.58 -5.92 -3.18
N LEU A 147 -4.40 -5.89 -2.55
CA LEU A 147 -4.25 -6.06 -1.11
C LEU A 147 -4.53 -4.79 -0.33
N HIS A 148 -4.26 -3.62 -0.92
CA HIS A 148 -4.52 -2.35 -0.25
C HIS A 148 -6.00 -2.00 -0.34
N ARG A 149 -6.63 -1.95 0.82
CA ARG A 149 -8.05 -1.65 0.97
C ARG A 149 -8.25 -0.65 2.10
N ASP A 150 -9.29 0.14 1.98
CA ASP A 150 -9.72 0.96 3.10
C ASP A 150 -10.35 0.08 4.22
N LYS A 151 -10.71 0.69 5.32
CA LYS A 151 -11.29 -0.03 6.47
C LYS A 151 -12.64 -0.71 6.18
N PHE A 152 -13.27 -0.41 5.06
CA PHE A 152 -14.53 -1.04 4.63
C PHE A 152 -14.31 -2.15 3.61
N GLY A 153 -13.06 -2.37 3.19
CA GLY A 153 -12.68 -3.39 2.23
C GLY A 153 -12.75 -2.94 0.76
N GLU A 154 -13.00 -1.64 0.50
CA GLU A 154 -12.95 -1.08 -0.86
C GLU A 154 -11.49 -0.85 -1.29
N TYR A 155 -11.22 -0.94 -2.59
CA TYR A 155 -9.88 -0.68 -3.12
C TYR A 155 -9.47 0.77 -2.93
N VAL A 156 -8.20 1.00 -2.64
CA VAL A 156 -7.69 2.37 -2.55
C VAL A 156 -7.75 3.08 -3.91
N PRO A 157 -7.94 4.40 -3.93
CA PRO A 157 -7.93 5.16 -5.18
C PRO A 157 -6.58 4.98 -5.91
N GLY A 158 -6.64 4.65 -7.19
CA GLY A 158 -5.44 4.36 -7.99
C GLY A 158 -5.25 2.89 -8.34
N THR A 159 -5.79 1.94 -7.55
CA THR A 159 -5.65 0.50 -7.83
C THR A 159 -6.08 0.14 -9.26
N GLU A 160 -7.19 0.67 -9.72
CA GLU A 160 -7.73 0.42 -11.07
C GLU A 160 -7.61 1.64 -12.00
N ALA A 161 -6.74 2.61 -11.67
CA ALA A 161 -6.50 3.78 -12.53
C ALA A 161 -5.99 3.36 -13.91
N SER A 162 -6.46 4.03 -14.96
CA SER A 162 -6.10 3.68 -16.33
C SER A 162 -4.61 3.96 -16.62
N ALA A 163 -4.04 3.20 -17.56
CA ALA A 163 -2.68 3.45 -18.03
C ALA A 163 -2.52 4.88 -18.63
N LYS A 164 -3.60 5.47 -19.16
CA LYS A 164 -3.61 6.85 -19.64
C LYS A 164 -3.36 7.85 -18.50
N GLU A 165 -4.01 7.66 -17.35
CA GLU A 165 -3.83 8.47 -16.15
C GLU A 165 -2.38 8.35 -15.65
N MET A 166 -1.87 7.11 -15.54
CA MET A 166 -0.51 6.86 -15.10
C MET A 166 0.55 7.47 -16.04
N ARG A 167 0.40 7.32 -17.35
CA ARG A 167 1.29 7.94 -18.33
C ARG A 167 1.31 9.46 -18.22
N LYS A 168 0.15 10.09 -18.04
CA LYS A 168 0.09 11.55 -17.93
C LYS A 168 0.85 12.06 -16.71
N ILE A 169 0.67 11.41 -15.55
CA ILE A 169 1.39 11.75 -14.32
C ILE A 169 2.89 11.48 -14.49
N ALA A 170 3.26 10.31 -15.01
CA ALA A 170 4.65 9.94 -15.27
C ALA A 170 5.34 10.92 -16.20
N ASN A 171 4.72 11.31 -17.31
CA ASN A 171 5.25 12.30 -18.25
C ASN A 171 5.41 13.68 -17.60
N THR A 172 4.52 14.07 -16.70
CA THR A 172 4.68 15.31 -15.93
C THR A 172 5.93 15.29 -15.07
N ILE A 173 6.24 14.16 -14.41
CA ILE A 173 7.47 13.99 -13.63
C ILE A 173 8.70 14.02 -14.55
N ALA A 174 8.61 13.37 -15.71
CA ALA A 174 9.66 13.36 -16.72
C ALA A 174 9.99 14.77 -17.22
N ASP A 175 8.97 15.54 -17.60
CA ASP A 175 9.09 16.92 -18.12
C ASP A 175 9.70 17.87 -17.09
N LEU A 176 9.41 17.69 -15.81
CA LEU A 176 10.03 18.45 -14.73
C LEU A 176 11.52 18.14 -14.54
N GLY A 177 12.01 17.02 -15.05
CA GLY A 177 13.40 16.59 -14.88
C GLY A 177 13.79 16.31 -13.42
N LYS A 178 12.85 16.21 -12.51
CA LYS A 178 13.04 15.90 -11.08
C LYS A 178 11.85 15.10 -10.54
N GLY A 179 12.07 14.42 -9.42
CA GLY A 179 11.08 13.55 -8.79
C GLY A 179 11.31 12.07 -9.12
N THR A 180 10.75 11.23 -8.27
CA THR A 180 10.76 9.77 -8.38
C THR A 180 9.33 9.27 -8.49
N LEU A 181 9.11 8.17 -9.17
CA LEU A 181 7.83 7.47 -9.18
C LEU A 181 7.97 6.21 -8.34
N GLU A 182 7.06 6.00 -7.39
CA GLU A 182 6.99 4.81 -6.55
C GLU A 182 5.69 4.06 -6.86
N ILE A 183 5.76 2.75 -6.99
CA ILE A 183 4.62 1.90 -7.28
C ILE A 183 4.61 0.65 -6.38
N VAL A 184 3.44 0.36 -5.82
CA VAL A 184 3.13 -0.96 -5.30
C VAL A 184 2.16 -1.61 -6.26
N SER A 185 2.54 -2.74 -6.87
CA SER A 185 1.72 -3.42 -7.87
C SER A 185 1.76 -4.93 -7.69
N ASP A 186 0.62 -5.58 -7.92
CA ASP A 186 0.52 -7.04 -8.06
C ASP A 186 0.93 -7.51 -9.47
N TRP A 187 1.16 -6.59 -10.38
CA TRP A 187 1.48 -6.86 -11.78
C TRP A 187 0.47 -7.79 -12.48
N MET A 188 -0.80 -7.73 -12.06
CA MET A 188 -1.85 -8.63 -12.56
C MET A 188 -2.09 -8.48 -14.06
N ASP A 189 -2.01 -7.25 -14.57
CA ASP A 189 -2.00 -6.97 -16.00
C ASP A 189 -0.62 -6.44 -16.37
N LYS A 190 0.38 -7.34 -16.32
CA LYS A 190 1.77 -6.97 -16.48
C LYS A 190 2.09 -6.31 -17.81
N ASP A 191 1.37 -6.66 -18.89
CA ASP A 191 1.63 -6.11 -20.21
C ASP A 191 1.26 -4.62 -20.24
N ILE A 192 0.13 -4.25 -19.64
CA ILE A 192 -0.29 -2.85 -19.50
C ILE A 192 0.59 -2.11 -18.48
N GLU A 193 0.86 -2.70 -17.32
CA GLU A 193 1.67 -2.07 -16.26
C GLU A 193 3.11 -1.86 -16.72
N LEU A 194 3.75 -2.89 -17.26
CA LEU A 194 5.13 -2.80 -17.71
C LEU A 194 5.29 -1.90 -18.94
N ASP A 195 4.27 -1.73 -19.76
CA ASP A 195 4.33 -0.90 -20.95
C ASP A 195 4.59 0.58 -20.58
N TRP A 196 3.74 1.18 -19.73
CA TRP A 196 3.94 2.56 -19.30
C TRP A 196 5.13 2.74 -18.34
N VAL A 197 5.45 1.71 -17.53
CA VAL A 197 6.63 1.72 -16.65
C VAL A 197 7.92 1.78 -17.48
N LYS A 198 8.04 0.94 -18.50
CA LYS A 198 9.19 0.93 -19.40
C LYS A 198 9.33 2.25 -20.16
N GLU A 199 8.23 2.74 -20.73
CA GLU A 199 8.18 4.06 -21.36
C GLU A 199 8.77 5.14 -20.43
N PHE A 200 8.29 5.21 -19.19
CA PHE A 200 8.79 6.18 -18.23
C PHE A 200 10.29 6.03 -17.94
N VAL A 201 10.77 4.83 -17.59
CA VAL A 201 12.17 4.65 -17.15
C VAL A 201 13.20 4.64 -18.28
N GLU A 202 12.78 4.31 -19.50
CA GLU A 202 13.66 4.30 -20.67
C GLU A 202 13.76 5.68 -21.33
N GLU A 203 12.70 6.48 -21.25
CA GLU A 203 12.64 7.76 -21.98
C GLU A 203 12.96 8.98 -21.09
N SER A 204 12.74 8.90 -19.75
CA SER A 204 12.78 10.10 -18.91
C SER A 204 14.07 10.32 -18.12
N ASP A 205 14.99 9.40 -18.05
CA ASP A 205 16.13 9.45 -17.11
C ASP A 205 15.68 9.64 -15.62
N ARG A 206 14.43 9.31 -15.30
CA ARG A 206 13.90 9.37 -13.92
C ARG A 206 13.92 8.01 -13.27
N THR A 207 13.92 8.01 -11.94
CA THR A 207 13.90 6.78 -11.17
C THR A 207 12.47 6.35 -10.92
N LEU A 208 12.19 5.07 -11.17
CA LEU A 208 11.02 4.38 -10.65
C LEU A 208 11.47 3.39 -9.58
N THR A 209 10.79 3.39 -8.45
CA THR A 209 10.94 2.36 -7.42
C THR A 209 9.66 1.56 -7.30
N TYR A 210 9.77 0.30 -6.92
CA TYR A 210 8.58 -0.53 -6.68
C TYR A 210 8.79 -1.47 -5.49
N ALA A 211 7.71 -1.74 -4.76
CA ALA A 211 7.75 -2.71 -3.67
C ALA A 211 7.88 -4.12 -4.23
N GLN A 212 8.99 -4.77 -3.90
CA GLN A 212 9.27 -6.15 -4.28
C GLN A 212 8.83 -7.10 -3.16
N THR A 213 7.84 -7.92 -3.43
CA THR A 213 7.43 -9.01 -2.54
C THR A 213 8.32 -10.25 -2.72
N SER A 214 8.30 -11.16 -1.75
CA SER A 214 8.99 -12.44 -1.86
C SER A 214 8.34 -13.29 -2.96
N GLY A 215 9.08 -13.54 -4.01
CA GLY A 215 8.58 -14.16 -5.23
C GLY A 215 8.12 -13.07 -6.22
N ASP A 216 8.80 -12.99 -7.33
CA ASP A 216 8.43 -12.13 -8.44
C ASP A 216 7.84 -13.00 -9.54
N PRO A 217 6.51 -13.22 -9.54
CA PRO A 217 5.87 -14.09 -10.52
C PRO A 217 6.00 -13.55 -11.95
N PHE A 218 6.36 -12.27 -12.09
CA PHE A 218 6.44 -11.59 -13.38
C PHE A 218 7.86 -11.22 -13.79
N GLU A 219 8.85 -11.66 -13.02
CA GLU A 219 10.27 -11.45 -13.35
C GLU A 219 10.66 -9.97 -13.51
N THR A 220 9.97 -9.05 -12.81
CA THR A 220 10.25 -7.62 -12.87
C THR A 220 11.67 -7.31 -12.42
N TRP A 221 12.18 -8.05 -11.41
CA TRP A 221 13.55 -7.93 -10.96
C TRP A 221 14.56 -8.31 -12.05
N ARG A 222 14.23 -9.28 -12.94
CA ARG A 222 15.08 -9.66 -14.07
C ARG A 222 15.19 -8.53 -15.08
N TYR A 223 14.08 -7.86 -15.38
CA TYR A 223 14.09 -6.64 -16.19
C TYR A 223 15.01 -5.56 -15.58
N CYS A 224 14.97 -5.38 -14.25
CA CYS A 224 15.87 -4.45 -13.55
C CYS A 224 17.34 -4.84 -13.75
N GLU A 225 17.69 -6.12 -13.55
CA GLU A 225 19.05 -6.63 -13.66
C GLU A 225 19.60 -6.47 -15.10
N GLU A 226 18.82 -6.90 -16.10
CA GLU A 226 19.19 -6.84 -17.51
C GLU A 226 19.38 -5.39 -18.04
N ASN A 227 18.69 -4.43 -17.45
CA ASN A 227 18.71 -3.04 -17.90
C ASN A 227 19.53 -2.12 -16.99
N PHE A 228 20.03 -2.61 -15.87
CA PHE A 228 20.87 -1.82 -14.95
C PHE A 228 22.12 -1.26 -15.64
N SER A 229 22.83 -2.08 -16.39
CA SER A 229 24.04 -1.68 -17.13
C SER A 229 23.76 -0.70 -18.28
N LYS A 230 22.51 -0.63 -18.75
CA LYS A 230 22.06 0.32 -19.78
C LYS A 230 21.68 1.68 -19.20
N GLY A 231 21.74 1.85 -17.87
CA GLY A 231 21.42 3.09 -17.19
C GLY A 231 19.94 3.27 -16.86
N VAL A 232 19.08 2.27 -17.11
CA VAL A 232 17.67 2.31 -16.76
C VAL A 232 17.51 2.35 -15.23
N LYS A 233 16.74 3.32 -14.75
CA LYS A 233 16.62 3.62 -13.31
C LYS A 233 15.35 3.04 -12.70
N ILE A 234 15.14 1.73 -12.84
CA ILE A 234 14.12 1.00 -12.08
C ILE A 234 14.78 0.28 -10.89
N ARG A 235 14.20 0.42 -9.69
CA ARG A 235 14.83 -0.07 -8.46
C ARG A 235 13.80 -0.75 -7.57
N PRO A 236 13.96 -2.07 -7.30
CA PRO A 236 13.14 -2.76 -6.33
C PRO A 236 13.45 -2.27 -4.90
N GLN A 237 12.40 -2.03 -4.13
CA GLN A 237 12.48 -1.84 -2.69
C GLN A 237 12.18 -3.18 -2.02
N TYR A 238 13.13 -3.72 -1.32
CA TYR A 238 12.99 -4.99 -0.62
C TYR A 238 12.94 -4.77 0.88
N SER A 239 11.95 -5.38 1.55
CA SER A 239 11.86 -5.29 3.00
C SER A 239 13.08 -5.91 3.66
N GLY A 240 13.72 -5.19 4.57
CA GLY A 240 14.86 -5.68 5.38
C GLY A 240 14.45 -6.66 6.48
N ARG A 241 13.20 -7.07 6.55
CA ARG A 241 12.63 -8.00 7.53
C ARG A 241 11.74 -9.03 6.83
N PRO A 242 11.47 -10.19 7.46
CA PRO A 242 10.47 -11.12 6.96
C PRO A 242 9.11 -10.43 6.83
N THR A 243 8.41 -10.71 5.73
CA THR A 243 7.03 -10.27 5.56
C THR A 243 6.12 -11.23 6.31
N GLY A 244 5.31 -10.71 7.21
CA GLY A 244 4.35 -11.49 7.99
C GLY A 244 2.97 -10.86 7.94
N MET A 245 1.93 -11.69 7.97
CA MET A 245 0.54 -11.28 8.07
C MET A 245 -0.10 -11.96 9.28
N LEU A 246 -0.88 -11.22 10.04
CA LEU A 246 -1.68 -11.79 11.13
C LEU A 246 -3.05 -12.20 10.58
N PHE A 247 -3.42 -13.46 10.80
CA PHE A 247 -4.71 -13.98 10.38
C PHE A 247 -5.63 -14.19 11.59
N SER A 248 -6.86 -13.73 11.47
CA SER A 248 -7.95 -14.02 12.39
C SER A 248 -9.26 -14.15 11.61
N LEU A 249 -10.33 -14.59 12.27
CA LEU A 249 -11.68 -14.59 11.65
C LEU A 249 -12.27 -13.18 11.48
N GLU A 250 -11.57 -12.14 11.93
CA GLU A 250 -11.92 -10.73 11.75
C GLU A 250 -11.01 -10.02 10.75
N SER A 251 -9.95 -10.68 10.29
CA SER A 251 -9.04 -10.12 9.28
C SER A 251 -9.68 -10.14 7.89
N THR A 252 -9.28 -9.19 7.05
CA THR A 252 -9.70 -9.10 5.65
C THR A 252 -9.20 -10.26 4.79
N VAL A 253 -8.13 -10.94 5.23
CA VAL A 253 -7.61 -12.17 4.61
C VAL A 253 -7.34 -13.19 5.71
N HIS A 254 -7.82 -14.40 5.52
CA HIS A 254 -7.54 -15.57 6.38
C HIS A 254 -7.85 -16.86 5.60
N PRO A 255 -7.39 -18.06 6.04
CA PRO A 255 -7.50 -19.31 5.30
C PRO A 255 -8.90 -19.70 4.82
N PHE A 256 -9.96 -19.22 5.48
CA PHE A 256 -11.34 -19.60 5.15
C PHE A 256 -12.12 -18.54 4.35
N ILE A 257 -11.56 -17.34 4.11
CA ILE A 257 -12.31 -16.20 3.58
C ILE A 257 -13.01 -16.48 2.24
N ALA A 258 -12.41 -17.29 1.37
CA ALA A 258 -12.95 -17.63 0.06
C ALA A 258 -13.73 -18.95 0.03
N HIS A 259 -14.02 -19.58 1.19
CA HIS A 259 -14.82 -20.80 1.20
C HIS A 259 -16.32 -20.47 1.14
N PRO A 260 -17.09 -21.12 0.27
CA PRO A 260 -18.53 -20.85 0.15
C PRO A 260 -19.29 -20.91 1.46
N SER A 261 -18.99 -21.90 2.33
CA SER A 261 -19.61 -21.99 3.65
C SER A 261 -19.23 -20.88 4.61
N TYR A 262 -18.00 -20.28 4.45
CA TYR A 262 -17.63 -19.14 5.29
C TYR A 262 -18.48 -17.91 4.96
N ALA A 263 -18.85 -17.72 3.70
CA ALA A 263 -19.73 -16.62 3.29
C ALA A 263 -21.08 -16.61 4.04
N GLU A 264 -21.55 -17.78 4.54
CA GLU A 264 -22.79 -17.88 5.33
C GLU A 264 -22.67 -17.23 6.72
N ILE A 265 -21.44 -17.03 7.20
CA ILE A 265 -21.14 -16.52 8.55
C ILE A 265 -20.24 -15.28 8.54
N ALA A 266 -19.82 -14.80 7.39
CA ALA A 266 -18.86 -13.71 7.25
C ALA A 266 -19.30 -12.41 7.94
N ASP A 267 -20.59 -12.13 7.96
CA ASP A 267 -21.23 -10.97 8.57
C ASP A 267 -21.58 -11.13 10.06
N LYS A 268 -21.31 -12.31 10.66
CA LYS A 268 -21.65 -12.60 12.04
C LYS A 268 -20.61 -12.04 13.01
N SER A 269 -21.00 -11.92 14.30
CA SER A 269 -20.05 -11.60 15.37
C SER A 269 -18.96 -12.66 15.50
N LEU A 270 -17.79 -12.28 16.03
CA LEU A 270 -16.69 -13.23 16.26
C LEU A 270 -17.13 -14.43 17.08
N GLU A 271 -17.95 -14.22 18.13
CA GLU A 271 -18.46 -15.28 18.97
C GLU A 271 -19.30 -16.28 18.17
N GLU A 272 -20.19 -15.79 17.31
CA GLU A 272 -21.03 -16.63 16.43
C GLU A 272 -20.17 -17.36 15.39
N LYS A 273 -19.19 -16.69 14.76
CA LYS A 273 -18.22 -17.32 13.84
C LYS A 273 -17.49 -18.46 14.53
N VAL A 274 -16.91 -18.22 15.70
CA VAL A 274 -16.17 -19.23 16.48
C VAL A 274 -17.09 -20.39 16.88
N SER A 275 -18.30 -20.09 17.34
CA SER A 275 -19.28 -21.15 17.70
C SER A 275 -19.61 -22.01 16.48
N ARG A 276 -19.85 -21.39 15.32
CA ARG A 276 -20.17 -22.10 14.08
C ARG A 276 -19.01 -22.93 13.54
N MET A 277 -17.79 -22.38 13.59
CA MET A 277 -16.56 -23.08 13.17
C MET A 277 -16.22 -24.29 14.05
N LYS A 278 -16.71 -24.31 15.32
CA LYS A 278 -16.57 -25.44 16.22
C LYS A 278 -17.64 -26.55 16.01
N ASP A 279 -18.70 -26.25 15.29
CA ASP A 279 -19.73 -27.29 14.99
C ASP A 279 -19.11 -28.31 14.02
N GLU A 280 -19.16 -29.59 14.42
CA GLU A 280 -18.48 -30.65 13.64
C GLU A 280 -19.03 -30.80 12.23
N SER A 281 -20.33 -30.62 12.03
CA SER A 281 -20.95 -30.73 10.70
C SER A 281 -20.51 -29.58 9.79
N PHE A 282 -20.42 -28.37 10.34
CA PHE A 282 -19.92 -27.21 9.62
C PHE A 282 -18.43 -27.33 9.30
N LYS A 283 -17.64 -27.79 10.27
CA LYS A 283 -16.22 -28.06 10.10
C LYS A 283 -15.97 -29.04 8.96
N GLN A 284 -16.68 -30.17 8.93
CA GLN A 284 -16.55 -31.16 7.86
C GLN A 284 -16.97 -30.57 6.49
N LYS A 285 -18.01 -29.73 6.48
CA LYS A 285 -18.47 -29.06 5.26
C LYS A 285 -17.39 -28.14 4.70
N ILE A 286 -16.90 -27.18 5.50
CA ILE A 286 -15.91 -26.19 5.04
C ILE A 286 -14.57 -26.81 4.65
N LEU A 287 -14.13 -27.87 5.36
CA LEU A 287 -12.89 -28.57 5.04
C LEU A 287 -13.00 -29.43 3.76
N SER A 288 -14.21 -29.74 3.30
CA SER A 288 -14.44 -30.47 2.04
C SER A 288 -14.56 -29.55 0.82
N GLU A 289 -14.60 -28.23 1.02
CA GLU A 289 -14.78 -27.25 -0.04
C GLU A 289 -13.44 -26.78 -0.61
N GLU A 290 -13.40 -26.50 -1.90
CA GLU A 290 -12.32 -25.75 -2.52
C GLU A 290 -12.61 -24.24 -2.36
N PRO A 291 -11.59 -23.42 -2.08
CA PRO A 291 -11.77 -21.96 -2.07
C PRO A 291 -12.27 -21.44 -3.43
N ALA A 292 -13.25 -20.57 -3.41
CA ALA A 292 -13.84 -19.97 -4.62
C ALA A 292 -12.97 -18.80 -5.14
N VAL A 293 -11.69 -19.06 -5.36
CA VAL A 293 -10.70 -18.12 -5.88
C VAL A 293 -9.78 -18.84 -6.84
N ASP A 294 -9.32 -18.15 -7.88
CA ASP A 294 -8.39 -18.73 -8.87
C ASP A 294 -7.09 -19.21 -8.18
N LYS A 295 -6.65 -20.42 -8.51
CA LYS A 295 -5.43 -21.03 -7.93
C LYS A 295 -4.15 -20.27 -8.25
N ASN A 296 -4.16 -19.46 -9.29
CA ASN A 296 -3.04 -18.57 -9.64
C ASN A 296 -3.10 -17.21 -8.92
N HIS A 297 -4.20 -16.93 -8.22
CA HIS A 297 -4.34 -15.69 -7.47
C HIS A 297 -3.50 -15.74 -6.18
N MET A 298 -2.83 -14.65 -5.85
CA MET A 298 -1.98 -14.56 -4.67
C MET A 298 -2.72 -14.92 -3.37
N ILE A 299 -3.98 -14.54 -3.24
CA ILE A 299 -4.83 -14.89 -2.07
C ILE A 299 -4.94 -16.40 -1.92
N TYR A 300 -5.07 -17.18 -3.02
CA TYR A 300 -5.11 -18.64 -2.94
C TYR A 300 -3.83 -19.18 -2.28
N THR A 301 -2.67 -18.69 -2.73
CA THR A 301 -1.38 -19.08 -2.15
C THR A 301 -1.28 -18.71 -0.67
N LEU A 302 -1.70 -17.50 -0.29
CA LEU A 302 -1.71 -17.06 1.12
C LEU A 302 -2.61 -17.94 1.99
N MET A 303 -3.77 -18.36 1.48
CA MET A 303 -4.73 -19.20 2.21
C MET A 303 -4.27 -20.65 2.38
N THR A 304 -3.51 -21.18 1.42
CA THR A 304 -3.22 -22.62 1.33
C THR A 304 -1.77 -23.01 1.64
N SER A 305 -0.87 -22.04 1.85
CA SER A 305 0.52 -22.31 2.24
C SER A 305 0.63 -22.60 3.73
N PHE A 306 0.10 -23.73 4.19
CA PHE A 306 0.07 -24.14 5.60
C PHE A 306 1.46 -24.40 6.19
N ASP A 307 2.46 -24.61 5.36
CA ASP A 307 3.89 -24.68 5.71
C ASP A 307 4.48 -23.33 6.12
N LYS A 308 3.79 -22.23 5.79
CA LYS A 308 4.15 -20.83 6.11
C LYS A 308 3.18 -20.16 7.09
N GLN A 309 2.23 -20.90 7.63
CA GLN A 309 1.27 -20.42 8.62
C GLN A 309 1.60 -21.03 9.98
N PHE A 310 1.64 -20.20 10.99
CA PHE A 310 2.05 -20.61 12.34
C PHE A 310 1.01 -20.16 13.37
N PRO A 311 0.67 -20.98 14.39
CA PRO A 311 -0.11 -20.52 15.51
C PRO A 311 0.59 -19.34 16.20
N MET A 312 -0.17 -18.33 16.60
CA MET A 312 0.36 -17.18 17.31
C MET A 312 0.38 -17.45 18.81
N ASP A 313 1.55 -17.37 19.41
CA ASP A 313 1.77 -17.48 20.84
C ASP A 313 1.71 -16.10 21.54
N HIS A 314 1.63 -16.09 22.88
CA HIS A 314 1.68 -14.87 23.69
C HIS A 314 2.96 -14.04 23.47
N VAL A 315 4.07 -14.70 23.15
CA VAL A 315 5.31 -14.06 22.75
C VAL A 315 5.55 -14.44 21.29
N PRO A 316 5.39 -13.51 20.36
CA PRO A 316 5.57 -13.79 18.93
C PRO A 316 6.98 -14.28 18.64
N ASN A 317 7.10 -15.41 17.95
CA ASN A 317 8.37 -15.83 17.34
C ASN A 317 8.33 -15.46 15.86
N TYR A 318 9.18 -14.53 15.45
CA TYR A 318 9.23 -14.05 14.05
C TYR A 318 10.04 -14.97 13.13
N GLU A 319 10.72 -15.98 13.68
CA GLU A 319 11.47 -17.00 12.92
C GLU A 319 11.13 -18.40 13.46
N PRO A 320 9.85 -18.82 13.43
CA PRO A 320 9.46 -20.13 13.94
C PRO A 320 10.04 -21.24 13.04
N PRO A 321 10.42 -22.38 13.63
CA PRO A 321 10.87 -23.52 12.84
C PRO A 321 9.69 -24.11 12.04
N ILE A 322 9.99 -24.72 10.89
CA ILE A 322 8.95 -25.20 9.96
C ILE A 322 8.04 -26.26 10.59
N GLU A 323 8.54 -27.04 11.54
CA GLU A 323 7.79 -28.05 12.31
C GLU A 323 6.70 -27.43 13.19
N ALA A 324 6.82 -26.14 13.52
CA ALA A 324 5.79 -25.39 14.24
C ALA A 324 4.71 -24.81 13.31
N SER A 325 4.83 -24.99 12.00
CA SER A 325 3.80 -24.58 11.05
C SER A 325 2.54 -25.44 11.20
N ILE A 326 1.42 -24.94 10.65
CA ILE A 326 0.17 -25.71 10.60
C ILE A 326 0.39 -27.05 9.88
N ALA A 327 1.15 -27.09 8.80
CA ALA A 327 1.49 -28.32 8.10
C ALA A 327 2.35 -29.24 8.98
N GLY A 328 3.40 -28.71 9.62
CA GLY A 328 4.27 -29.51 10.49
C GLY A 328 3.59 -30.05 11.74
N ILE A 329 2.58 -29.34 12.27
CA ILE A 329 1.76 -29.83 13.40
C ILE A 329 0.81 -30.96 12.94
N ALA A 330 0.38 -30.94 11.68
CA ALA A 330 -0.56 -31.91 11.13
C ALA A 330 0.09 -33.25 10.74
N GLU A 331 1.42 -33.30 10.52
CA GLU A 331 2.21 -34.53 10.31
C GLU A 331 2.46 -35.30 11.59
#